data_e636b7caac9d8bf64935ef2a896a5093
#
_entry.id   e636b7caac9d8bf64935ef2a896a5093
#
_cell.length_a   1.000
_cell.length_b   1.000
_cell.length_c   1.000
_cell.angle_alpha   90.00
_cell.angle_beta   90.00
_cell.angle_gamma   90.00
#
_symmetry.space_group_name_H-M   'P 1'
#
loop_
_entity.id
_entity.type
_entity.pdbx_description
1 polymer ?
#
loop_
_entity_poly.entity_id
_entity_poly.type
_entity_poly.pdbx_seq_one_letter_code
_entity_poly.pdbx_strand_id
1 'polypeptide(L)'
;MTAIDPARLVFLDETSTPTTLTPLRARAPQGQRAVGRVPRGRREAISWLATLTATGMGESLLVRGSVDRQVFETFIERVLVPTLRPGQIVVLDNLSVHKSARARALIGAVGCQLVFLPTDSPDCNPIAHALAKIKLLLRRVGARTWESVVTAVGETLRTVTEIDAHAFFANAGFPVTA
;
A
#
# COMPACT_ATOMS: atom_id res chain seq x y z
N MET A 1 -19.48 22.28 -5.47
CA MET A 1 -19.01 20.94 -5.04
C MET A 1 -18.30 21.14 -3.73
N THR A 2 -18.77 20.50 -2.66
CA THR A 2 -18.09 20.57 -1.36
C THR A 2 -16.81 19.73 -1.48
N ALA A 3 -15.65 20.33 -1.24
CA ALA A 3 -14.38 19.61 -1.23
C ALA A 3 -14.43 18.54 -0.15
N ILE A 4 -14.01 17.31 -0.48
CA ILE A 4 -13.89 16.23 0.50
C ILE A 4 -12.68 16.53 1.38
N ASP A 5 -12.88 16.51 2.71
CA ASP A 5 -11.80 16.65 3.66
C ASP A 5 -10.83 15.45 3.54
N PRO A 6 -9.56 15.68 3.17
CA PRO A 6 -8.57 14.62 3.02
C PRO A 6 -8.34 13.80 4.29
N ALA A 7 -8.56 14.38 5.48
CA ALA A 7 -8.43 13.67 6.76
C ALA A 7 -9.46 12.52 6.91
N ARG A 8 -10.52 12.53 6.11
CA ARG A 8 -11.52 11.46 6.08
C ARG A 8 -11.17 10.33 5.11
N LEU A 9 -10.16 10.50 4.26
CA LEU A 9 -9.80 9.52 3.23
C LEU A 9 -8.88 8.44 3.80
N VAL A 10 -9.21 7.19 3.52
CA VAL A 10 -8.40 6.00 3.80
C VAL A 10 -8.19 5.29 2.47
N PHE A 11 -7.01 5.44 1.88
CA PHE A 11 -6.66 4.74 0.65
C PHE A 11 -6.20 3.32 0.99
N LEU A 12 -6.75 2.33 0.30
CA LEU A 12 -6.37 0.92 0.43
C LEU A 12 -5.91 0.41 -0.94
N ASP A 13 -4.78 -0.28 -0.96
CA ASP A 13 -4.25 -0.86 -2.19
C ASP A 13 -3.56 -2.20 -1.91
N GLU A 14 -3.47 -3.03 -2.96
CA GLU A 14 -2.74 -4.28 -2.97
C GLU A 14 -1.42 -4.11 -3.70
N THR A 15 -0.38 -4.69 -3.14
CA THR A 15 0.89 -4.78 -3.84
C THR A 15 1.57 -6.12 -3.57
N SER A 16 2.47 -6.52 -4.45
CA SER A 16 3.25 -7.74 -4.27
C SER A 16 4.75 -7.47 -4.41
N THR A 17 5.52 -8.33 -3.77
CA THR A 17 6.98 -8.31 -3.86
C THR A 17 7.53 -9.73 -3.81
N PRO A 18 8.49 -10.09 -4.68
CA PRO A 18 9.16 -11.38 -4.57
C PRO A 18 10.24 -11.33 -3.48
N THR A 19 10.54 -12.47 -2.87
CA THR A 19 11.67 -12.63 -1.94
C THR A 19 13.05 -12.41 -2.60
N THR A 20 13.06 -12.21 -3.91
CA THR A 20 14.28 -11.94 -4.70
C THR A 20 14.49 -10.47 -5.05
N LEU A 21 13.84 -9.55 -4.32
CA LEU A 21 14.01 -8.12 -4.52
C LEU A 21 15.50 -7.71 -4.44
N THR A 22 15.95 -7.01 -5.49
CA THR A 22 17.31 -6.45 -5.56
C THR A 22 17.27 -5.01 -6.02
N PRO A 23 18.27 -4.19 -5.69
CA PRO A 23 18.42 -2.87 -6.26
C PRO A 23 18.42 -2.94 -7.80
N LEU A 24 17.61 -2.09 -8.43
CA LEU A 24 17.48 -2.03 -9.90
C LEU A 24 18.61 -1.20 -10.53
N ARG A 25 19.27 -0.35 -9.74
CA ARG A 25 20.32 0.57 -10.19
C ARG A 25 21.45 0.60 -9.14
N ALA A 26 22.68 0.75 -9.61
CA ALA A 26 23.85 0.97 -8.79
C ALA A 26 24.71 2.06 -9.41
N ARG A 27 25.58 2.67 -8.61
CA ARG A 27 26.59 3.63 -9.07
C ARG A 27 27.96 3.00 -8.96
N ALA A 28 28.81 3.26 -9.95
CA ALA A 28 30.22 2.90 -9.94
C ALA A 28 31.04 4.14 -10.37
N PRO A 29 32.35 4.20 -10.06
CA PRO A 29 33.22 5.21 -10.60
C PRO A 29 33.17 5.26 -12.13
N GLN A 30 33.48 6.42 -12.72
CA GLN A 30 33.52 6.57 -14.18
C GLN A 30 34.45 5.53 -14.82
N GLY A 31 33.98 4.90 -15.89
CA GLY A 31 34.70 3.84 -16.58
C GLY A 31 34.61 2.45 -15.95
N GLN A 32 33.94 2.30 -14.80
CA GLN A 32 33.74 1.01 -14.15
C GLN A 32 32.26 0.56 -14.26
N ARG A 33 32.06 -0.75 -14.42
CA ARG A 33 30.70 -1.33 -14.41
C ARG A 33 30.29 -1.64 -12.98
N ALA A 34 29.09 -1.18 -12.60
CA ALA A 34 28.48 -1.61 -11.34
C ALA A 34 28.11 -3.09 -11.45
N VAL A 35 28.64 -3.92 -10.55
CA VAL A 35 28.38 -5.37 -10.50
C VAL A 35 27.62 -5.68 -9.21
N GLY A 36 26.54 -6.45 -9.32
CA GLY A 36 25.76 -6.92 -8.19
C GLY A 36 25.42 -8.41 -8.31
N ARG A 37 25.24 -9.08 -7.18
CA ARG A 37 24.77 -10.48 -7.15
C ARG A 37 23.26 -10.49 -7.06
N VAL A 38 22.60 -11.23 -7.96
CA VAL A 38 21.16 -11.43 -7.95
C VAL A 38 20.87 -12.84 -7.44
N PRO A 39 20.01 -13.02 -6.45
CA PRO A 39 19.62 -14.36 -5.97
C PRO A 39 19.00 -15.15 -7.12
N ARG A 40 19.50 -16.36 -7.34
CA ARG A 40 18.90 -17.36 -8.23
C ARG A 40 18.18 -18.37 -7.34
N GLY A 41 16.92 -18.60 -7.56
CA GLY A 41 16.15 -19.58 -6.78
C GLY A 41 14.65 -19.42 -6.99
N ARG A 42 13.89 -20.24 -6.25
CA ARG A 42 12.42 -20.19 -6.27
C ARG A 42 11.96 -18.82 -5.76
N ARG A 43 11.21 -18.11 -6.58
CA ARG A 43 10.61 -16.83 -6.21
C ARG A 43 9.33 -17.11 -5.44
N GLU A 44 9.30 -16.75 -4.19
CA GLU A 44 8.06 -16.72 -3.42
C GLU A 44 7.48 -15.31 -3.56
N ALA A 45 6.23 -15.23 -4.04
CA ALA A 45 5.50 -13.97 -4.08
C ALA A 45 4.91 -13.70 -2.69
N ILE A 46 5.12 -12.51 -2.20
CA ILE A 46 4.50 -12.01 -0.98
C ILE A 46 3.65 -10.84 -1.41
N SER A 47 2.33 -10.97 -1.25
CA SER A 47 1.38 -9.88 -1.46
C SER A 47 1.04 -9.23 -0.14
N TRP A 48 0.73 -7.97 -0.17
CA TRP A 48 0.22 -7.27 0.99
C TRP A 48 -0.88 -6.28 0.61
N LEU A 49 -1.87 -6.18 1.49
CA LEU A 49 -2.83 -5.09 1.56
C LEU A 49 -2.29 -4.04 2.52
N ALA A 50 -2.40 -2.78 2.17
CA ALA A 50 -1.97 -1.68 3.04
C ALA A 50 -2.91 -0.49 2.90
N THR A 51 -3.00 0.30 3.96
CA THR A 51 -3.76 1.54 3.96
C THR A 51 -2.87 2.75 4.15
N LEU A 52 -3.29 3.89 3.60
CA LEU A 52 -2.67 5.19 3.76
C LEU A 52 -3.74 6.21 4.16
N THR A 53 -3.45 6.98 5.18
CA THR A 53 -4.23 8.14 5.62
C THR A 53 -3.38 9.40 5.53
N ALA A 54 -3.97 10.56 5.79
CA ALA A 54 -3.21 11.83 5.86
C ALA A 54 -2.12 11.80 6.94
N THR A 55 -2.22 10.95 7.97
CA THR A 55 -1.24 10.83 9.05
C THR A 55 -0.12 9.83 8.79
N GLY A 56 -0.18 9.07 7.68
CA GLY A 56 0.80 8.06 7.31
C GLY A 56 0.18 6.71 6.98
N MET A 57 1.04 5.67 6.96
CA MET A 57 0.57 4.30 6.73
C MET A 57 -0.28 3.82 7.92
N GLY A 58 -1.41 3.22 7.59
CA GLY A 58 -2.29 2.57 8.54
C GLY A 58 -2.12 1.05 8.55
N GLU A 59 -3.25 0.34 8.65
CA GLU A 59 -3.29 -1.11 8.76
C GLU A 59 -2.74 -1.81 7.52
N SER A 60 -2.09 -2.94 7.74
CA SER A 60 -1.55 -3.77 6.66
C SER A 60 -1.63 -5.25 6.99
N LEU A 61 -1.74 -6.07 5.95
CA LEU A 61 -1.75 -7.53 6.02
C LEU A 61 -0.84 -8.11 4.94
N LEU A 62 0.13 -8.93 5.34
CA LEU A 62 0.98 -9.67 4.43
C LEU A 62 0.46 -11.11 4.28
N VAL A 63 0.48 -11.61 3.05
CA VAL A 63 0.10 -12.99 2.74
C VAL A 63 1.11 -13.63 1.80
N ARG A 64 1.31 -14.95 1.92
CA ARG A 64 2.07 -15.73 0.95
C ARG A 64 1.20 -15.96 -0.28
N GLY A 65 1.72 -15.67 -1.46
CA GLY A 65 0.98 -15.78 -2.72
C GLY A 65 0.18 -14.52 -3.07
N SER A 66 -0.95 -14.69 -3.72
CA SER A 66 -1.84 -13.62 -4.16
C SER A 66 -2.95 -13.34 -3.16
N VAL A 67 -3.46 -12.13 -3.17
CA VAL A 67 -4.70 -11.78 -2.47
C VAL A 67 -5.89 -12.21 -3.33
N ASP A 68 -6.70 -13.11 -2.81
CA ASP A 68 -7.99 -13.43 -3.37
C ASP A 68 -9.12 -12.66 -2.67
N ARG A 69 -10.34 -12.85 -3.12
CA ARG A 69 -11.53 -12.19 -2.54
C ARG A 69 -11.69 -12.53 -1.06
N GLN A 70 -11.42 -13.75 -0.65
CA GLN A 70 -11.60 -14.18 0.74
C GLN A 70 -10.57 -13.50 1.66
N VAL A 71 -9.31 -13.44 1.24
CA VAL A 71 -8.25 -12.70 1.96
C VAL A 71 -8.60 -11.22 2.05
N PHE A 72 -9.06 -10.61 0.95
CA PHE A 72 -9.50 -9.21 0.92
C PHE A 72 -10.64 -8.95 1.90
N GLU A 73 -11.71 -9.75 1.85
CA GLU A 73 -12.85 -9.60 2.76
C GLU A 73 -12.46 -9.82 4.23
N THR A 74 -11.57 -10.77 4.49
CA THR A 74 -11.02 -11.01 5.84
C THR A 74 -10.22 -9.81 6.34
N PHE A 75 -9.40 -9.20 5.49
CA PHE A 75 -8.69 -7.97 5.81
C PHE A 75 -9.67 -6.84 6.17
N ILE A 76 -10.70 -6.63 5.36
CA ILE A 76 -11.72 -5.61 5.63
C ILE A 76 -12.37 -5.87 7.00
N GLU A 77 -12.83 -7.11 7.24
CA GLU A 77 -13.59 -7.45 8.44
C GLU A 77 -12.75 -7.41 9.73
N ARG A 78 -11.55 -7.99 9.68
CA ARG A 78 -10.76 -8.27 10.88
C ARG A 78 -9.70 -7.22 11.18
N VAL A 79 -9.25 -6.48 10.15
CA VAL A 79 -8.12 -5.57 10.28
C VAL A 79 -8.56 -4.13 10.06
N LEU A 80 -9.23 -3.82 8.95
CA LEU A 80 -9.56 -2.44 8.60
C LEU A 80 -10.77 -1.91 9.39
N VAL A 81 -11.91 -2.61 9.35
CA VAL A 81 -13.18 -2.14 9.99
C VAL A 81 -13.00 -1.78 11.45
N PRO A 82 -12.25 -2.53 12.29
CA PRO A 82 -12.04 -2.16 13.69
C PRO A 82 -11.32 -0.82 13.92
N THR A 83 -10.61 -0.30 12.91
CA THR A 83 -9.85 0.97 13.00
C THR A 83 -10.58 2.14 12.36
N LEU A 84 -11.62 1.87 11.58
CA LEU A 84 -12.39 2.92 10.90
C LEU A 84 -13.22 3.74 11.89
N ARG A 85 -13.34 5.02 11.58
CA ARG A 85 -14.21 5.97 12.32
C ARG A 85 -15.39 6.37 11.44
N PRO A 86 -16.61 6.50 12.01
CA PRO A 86 -17.76 6.95 11.25
C PRO A 86 -17.49 8.22 10.45
N GLY A 87 -17.95 8.25 9.21
CA GLY A 87 -17.74 9.35 8.29
C GLY A 87 -16.47 9.27 7.43
N GLN A 88 -15.59 8.29 7.67
CA GLN A 88 -14.45 8.05 6.78
C GLN A 88 -14.89 7.46 5.44
N ILE A 89 -14.03 7.66 4.44
CA ILE A 89 -14.22 7.19 3.05
C ILE A 89 -13.05 6.30 2.70
N VAL A 90 -13.31 5.01 2.55
CA VAL A 90 -12.33 4.04 2.06
C VAL A 90 -12.27 4.12 0.55
N VAL A 91 -11.11 4.41 0.01
CA VAL A 91 -10.87 4.58 -1.43
C VAL A 91 -10.02 3.42 -1.94
N LEU A 92 -10.49 2.75 -2.98
CA LEU A 92 -9.85 1.59 -3.63
C LEU A 92 -9.68 1.84 -5.12
N ASP A 93 -8.75 1.13 -5.72
CA ASP A 93 -8.73 1.00 -7.17
C ASP A 93 -9.96 0.21 -7.69
N ASN A 94 -10.18 0.25 -8.98
CA ASN A 94 -11.37 -0.33 -9.61
C ASN A 94 -11.17 -1.81 -10.04
N LEU A 95 -10.33 -2.59 -9.35
CA LEU A 95 -10.13 -4.01 -9.64
C LEU A 95 -11.37 -4.84 -9.28
N SER A 96 -11.60 -5.89 -10.07
CA SER A 96 -12.78 -6.77 -9.89
C SER A 96 -12.79 -7.51 -8.54
N VAL A 97 -11.61 -7.86 -8.01
CA VAL A 97 -11.45 -8.52 -6.70
C VAL A 97 -11.96 -7.64 -5.57
N HIS A 98 -11.80 -6.31 -5.71
CA HIS A 98 -12.21 -5.32 -4.71
C HIS A 98 -13.72 -5.02 -4.73
N LYS A 99 -14.44 -5.42 -5.79
CA LYS A 99 -15.90 -5.21 -5.93
C LYS A 99 -16.70 -6.24 -5.14
N SER A 100 -16.46 -6.32 -3.84
CA SER A 100 -17.17 -7.20 -2.94
C SER A 100 -18.38 -6.48 -2.30
N ALA A 101 -19.56 -7.05 -2.47
CA ALA A 101 -20.78 -6.58 -1.79
C ALA A 101 -20.65 -6.71 -0.25
N ARG A 102 -19.97 -7.78 0.22
CA ARG A 102 -19.69 -7.99 1.64
C ARG A 102 -18.79 -6.90 2.20
N ALA A 103 -17.67 -6.57 1.52
CA ALA A 103 -16.78 -5.50 1.96
C ALA A 103 -17.51 -4.15 2.05
N ARG A 104 -18.35 -3.84 1.06
CA ARG A 104 -19.18 -2.62 1.08
C ARG A 104 -20.14 -2.62 2.26
N ALA A 105 -20.81 -3.74 2.55
CA ALA A 105 -21.72 -3.85 3.68
C ALA A 105 -21.01 -3.68 5.02
N LEU A 106 -19.84 -4.32 5.21
CA LEU A 106 -19.04 -4.22 6.43
C LEU A 106 -18.56 -2.78 6.69
N ILE A 107 -18.05 -2.09 5.68
CA ILE A 107 -17.62 -0.69 5.78
C ILE A 107 -18.82 0.23 6.05
N GLY A 108 -19.95 -0.01 5.37
CA GLY A 108 -21.17 0.75 5.58
C GLY A 108 -21.75 0.58 6.99
N ALA A 109 -21.66 -0.61 7.57
CA ALA A 109 -22.18 -0.91 8.91
C ALA A 109 -21.52 -0.08 10.03
N VAL A 110 -20.27 0.40 9.81
CA VAL A 110 -19.56 1.28 10.76
C VAL A 110 -19.69 2.77 10.39
N GLY A 111 -20.64 3.13 9.53
CA GLY A 111 -20.89 4.52 9.14
C GLY A 111 -19.86 5.10 8.19
N CYS A 112 -19.13 4.26 7.46
CA CYS A 112 -18.12 4.64 6.47
C CYS A 112 -18.63 4.39 5.04
N GLN A 113 -17.96 4.99 4.06
CA GLN A 113 -18.26 4.81 2.64
C GLN A 113 -17.15 4.08 1.92
N LEU A 114 -17.49 3.26 0.93
CA LEU A 114 -16.54 2.64 0.00
C LEU A 114 -16.69 3.27 -1.38
N VAL A 115 -15.61 3.85 -1.87
CA VAL A 115 -15.53 4.54 -3.16
C VAL A 115 -14.43 3.91 -3.99
N PHE A 116 -14.62 3.83 -5.30
CA PHE A 116 -13.61 3.35 -6.24
C PHE A 116 -13.05 4.51 -7.05
N LEU A 117 -11.74 4.50 -7.25
CA LEU A 117 -11.07 5.41 -8.18
C LEU A 117 -11.58 5.16 -9.62
N PRO A 118 -11.53 6.16 -10.48
CA PRO A 118 -11.77 5.95 -11.90
C PRO A 118 -10.84 4.88 -12.47
N THR A 119 -11.31 4.15 -13.47
CA THR A 119 -10.48 3.15 -14.16
C THR A 119 -9.26 3.84 -14.78
N ASP A 120 -8.10 3.17 -14.71
CA ASP A 120 -6.83 3.64 -15.28
C ASP A 120 -6.38 5.04 -14.78
N SER A 121 -6.62 5.34 -13.49
CA SER A 121 -6.23 6.61 -12.87
C SER A 121 -5.22 6.41 -11.73
N PRO A 122 -4.03 5.84 -11.98
CA PRO A 122 -3.02 5.61 -10.93
C PRO A 122 -2.51 6.91 -10.32
N ASP A 123 -2.55 8.03 -11.07
CA ASP A 123 -2.13 9.35 -10.59
C ASP A 123 -3.04 9.89 -9.48
N CYS A 124 -4.27 9.39 -9.37
CA CYS A 124 -5.21 9.72 -8.30
C CYS A 124 -5.06 8.82 -7.05
N ASN A 125 -4.03 7.95 -7.00
CA ASN A 125 -3.85 7.00 -5.92
C ASN A 125 -2.61 7.34 -5.06
N PRO A 126 -2.72 8.09 -3.96
CA PRO A 126 -1.58 8.50 -3.14
C PRO A 126 -0.83 7.33 -2.51
N ILE A 127 -1.51 6.22 -2.20
CA ILE A 127 -0.85 5.04 -1.62
C ILE A 127 0.12 4.38 -2.59
N ALA A 128 -0.06 4.52 -3.91
CA ALA A 128 0.88 4.01 -4.89
C ALA A 128 2.28 4.63 -4.73
N HIS A 129 2.37 5.92 -4.39
CA HIS A 129 3.63 6.61 -4.08
C HIS A 129 4.26 6.07 -2.79
N ALA A 130 3.46 5.86 -1.75
CA ALA A 130 3.93 5.28 -0.48
C ALA A 130 4.48 3.86 -0.71
N LEU A 131 3.76 3.01 -1.44
CA LEU A 131 4.18 1.66 -1.75
C LEU A 131 5.44 1.62 -2.64
N ALA A 132 5.60 2.57 -3.56
CA ALA A 132 6.82 2.71 -4.35
C ALA A 132 8.03 3.06 -3.47
N LYS A 133 7.88 4.00 -2.50
CA LYS A 133 8.93 4.33 -1.50
C LYS A 133 9.29 3.10 -0.69
N ILE A 134 8.32 2.38 -0.15
CA ILE A 134 8.52 1.17 0.65
C ILE A 134 9.24 0.09 -0.17
N LYS A 135 8.81 -0.19 -1.40
CA LYS A 135 9.48 -1.16 -2.30
C LYS A 135 10.94 -0.78 -2.59
N LEU A 136 11.24 0.51 -2.72
CA LEU A 136 12.61 0.97 -2.90
C LEU A 136 13.48 0.64 -1.68
N LEU A 137 12.96 0.85 -0.48
CA LEU A 137 13.65 0.53 0.77
C LEU A 137 13.82 -0.99 0.95
N LEU A 138 12.79 -1.78 0.69
CA LEU A 138 12.86 -3.24 0.74
C LEU A 138 13.92 -3.82 -0.20
N ARG A 139 14.11 -3.22 -1.40
CA ARG A 139 15.20 -3.61 -2.31
C ARG A 139 16.58 -3.38 -1.71
N ARG A 140 16.74 -2.36 -0.88
CA ARG A 140 18.02 -2.06 -0.19
C ARG A 140 18.27 -3.02 0.97
N VAL A 141 17.23 -3.36 1.73
CA VAL A 141 17.32 -4.33 2.84
C VAL A 141 17.69 -5.72 2.33
N GLY A 142 17.15 -6.13 1.18
CA GLY A 142 17.49 -7.41 0.56
C GLY A 142 17.03 -8.62 1.35
N ALA A 143 15.90 -8.52 2.07
CA ALA A 143 15.28 -9.62 2.80
C ALA A 143 14.95 -10.82 1.88
N ARG A 144 15.20 -12.06 2.34
CA ARG A 144 15.14 -13.27 1.53
C ARG A 144 14.22 -14.36 2.08
N THR A 145 13.86 -14.29 3.34
CA THR A 145 12.91 -15.21 3.98
C THR A 145 11.61 -14.49 4.30
N TRP A 146 10.54 -15.24 4.51
CA TRP A 146 9.26 -14.70 4.93
C TRP A 146 9.41 -13.81 6.17
N GLU A 147 10.07 -14.31 7.19
CA GLU A 147 10.23 -13.63 8.47
C GLU A 147 10.99 -12.31 8.29
N SER A 148 12.08 -12.34 7.51
CA SER A 148 12.88 -11.14 7.25
C SER A 148 12.12 -10.12 6.39
N VAL A 149 11.27 -10.57 5.46
CA VAL A 149 10.41 -9.66 4.68
C VAL A 149 9.33 -9.05 5.56
N VAL A 150 8.67 -9.83 6.42
CA VAL A 150 7.65 -9.31 7.36
C VAL A 150 8.26 -8.24 8.27
N THR A 151 9.43 -8.50 8.85
CA THR A 151 10.15 -7.52 9.68
C THR A 151 10.49 -6.26 8.88
N ALA A 152 11.09 -6.42 7.69
CA ALA A 152 11.49 -5.30 6.85
C ALA A 152 10.30 -4.47 6.37
N VAL A 153 9.16 -5.10 6.05
CA VAL A 153 7.93 -4.36 5.72
C VAL A 153 7.46 -3.56 6.93
N GLY A 154 7.38 -4.18 8.12
CA GLY A 154 6.96 -3.47 9.33
C GLY A 154 7.85 -2.25 9.66
N GLU A 155 9.17 -2.36 9.45
CA GLU A 155 10.10 -1.25 9.63
C GLU A 155 9.91 -0.17 8.57
N THR A 156 9.77 -0.56 7.30
CA THR A 156 9.66 0.40 6.19
C THR A 156 8.31 1.12 6.17
N LEU A 157 7.22 0.51 6.61
CA LEU A 157 5.93 1.19 6.78
C LEU A 157 6.06 2.41 7.70
N ARG A 158 6.82 2.29 8.80
CA ARG A 158 7.06 3.38 9.75
C ARG A 158 7.90 4.53 9.21
N THR A 159 8.58 4.34 8.08
CA THR A 159 9.37 5.41 7.43
C THR A 159 8.52 6.35 6.58
N VAL A 160 7.26 6.03 6.36
CA VAL A 160 6.31 6.94 5.72
C VAL A 160 5.77 7.87 6.80
N THR A 161 6.30 9.09 6.82
CA THR A 161 5.91 10.11 7.80
C THR A 161 4.63 10.82 7.36
N GLU A 162 4.04 11.60 8.27
CA GLU A 162 2.91 12.47 7.95
C GLU A 162 3.26 13.48 6.83
N ILE A 163 4.48 14.01 6.83
CA ILE A 163 4.97 14.90 5.76
C ILE A 163 4.96 14.17 4.41
N ASP A 164 5.42 12.93 4.37
CA ASP A 164 5.35 12.11 3.15
C ASP A 164 3.89 11.90 2.72
N ALA A 165 3.01 11.55 3.65
CA ALA A 165 1.60 11.29 3.38
C ALA A 165 0.93 12.55 2.79
N HIS A 166 1.14 13.73 3.38
CA HIS A 166 0.63 14.99 2.85
C HIS A 166 1.15 15.26 1.43
N ALA A 167 2.44 15.01 1.16
CA ALA A 167 3.00 15.16 -0.18
C ALA A 167 2.38 14.18 -1.19
N PHE A 168 2.16 12.92 -0.80
CA PHE A 168 1.51 11.93 -1.66
C PHE A 168 0.04 12.29 -1.95
N PHE A 169 -0.68 12.74 -0.93
CA PHE A 169 -2.05 13.22 -1.09
C PHE A 169 -2.12 14.43 -2.02
N ALA A 170 -1.26 15.43 -1.83
CA ALA A 170 -1.21 16.61 -2.69
C ALA A 170 -0.90 16.25 -4.15
N ASN A 171 0.06 15.34 -4.38
CA ASN A 171 0.42 14.87 -5.72
C ASN A 171 -0.74 14.12 -6.41
N ALA A 172 -1.59 13.46 -5.65
CA ALA A 172 -2.77 12.75 -6.16
C ALA A 172 -4.03 13.64 -6.27
N GLY A 173 -3.91 14.95 -6.00
CA GLY A 173 -5.03 15.91 -6.12
C GLY A 173 -5.88 16.06 -4.86
N PHE A 174 -5.42 15.58 -3.70
CA PHE A 174 -6.09 15.68 -2.40
C PHE A 174 -5.25 16.49 -1.40
N PRO A 175 -5.02 17.81 -1.62
CA PRO A 175 -4.17 18.60 -0.74
C PRO A 175 -4.74 18.63 0.69
N VAL A 176 -3.90 18.26 1.65
CA VAL A 176 -4.23 18.38 3.08
C VAL A 176 -3.93 19.82 3.50
N THR A 177 -4.98 20.56 3.83
CA THR A 177 -4.83 21.91 4.39
C THR A 177 -4.54 21.82 5.88
N ALA A 178 -3.52 22.55 6.33
CA ALA A 178 -3.16 22.66 7.75
C ALA A 178 -4.26 23.38 8.56
#